data_2d6dd7caa604be0714a207515d564516
#
_entry.id   2d6dd7caa604be0714a207515d564516
#
_cell.length_a   1.000
_cell.length_b   1.000
_cell.length_c   1.000
_cell.angle_alpha   90.00
_cell.angle_beta   90.00
_cell.angle_gamma   90.00
#
_symmetry.space_group_name_H-M   'P 1'
#
loop_
_entity.id
_entity.type
_entity.pdbx_description
1 polymer ?
#
loop_
_entity_poly.entity_id
_entity_poly.type
_entity_poly.pdbx_seq_one_letter_code
_entity_poly.pdbx_strand_id
1 'polypeptide(L)'
;MKFLLNKIFNILLISKIGLLLTCILLFSSCNLYYNLFYTDPTKCFDNAKCHKPYDAIIVPGFPHDSGKVNIVLSQRIKWAYYLYKNGYAKNIIFSGAAVHSPYIESKIMRLLAIEIGIDDSHIYTETKAEHTTENLYYSYLLAKELGFQSIAFATEPAQSSFMKPFKRKFKLKFDFLPIVTDSIIKLNIKFNPIDESSTFVSNFIPLKERESITKSLRGTRGRKVKKEIHASKLLKRKQNHIAK
;
A
#
# COMPACT_ATOMS: atom_id res chain seq x y z
N MET A 1 18.90 -60.42 7.63
CA MET A 1 19.37 -59.31 6.76
C MET A 1 18.27 -58.76 5.85
N LYS A 2 17.57 -59.54 5.02
CA LYS A 2 16.48 -59.09 4.13
C LYS A 2 15.30 -58.42 4.86
N PHE A 3 14.88 -58.90 6.03
CA PHE A 3 13.78 -58.32 6.81
C PHE A 3 14.09 -56.90 7.32
N LEU A 4 15.33 -56.65 7.77
CA LEU A 4 15.77 -55.35 8.23
C LEU A 4 15.85 -54.33 7.10
N LEU A 5 16.35 -54.74 5.94
CA LEU A 5 16.40 -53.92 4.72
C LEU A 5 14.99 -53.53 4.22
N ASN A 6 14.03 -54.43 4.22
CA ASN A 6 12.64 -54.12 3.86
C ASN A 6 12.00 -53.11 4.86
N LYS A 7 12.27 -53.25 6.13
CA LYS A 7 11.76 -52.34 7.15
C LYS A 7 12.33 -50.92 6.98
N ILE A 8 13.63 -50.81 6.70
CA ILE A 8 14.28 -49.50 6.42
C ILE A 8 13.74 -48.88 5.13
N PHE A 9 13.58 -49.70 4.07
CA PHE A 9 13.02 -49.25 2.79
C PHE A 9 11.59 -48.68 2.97
N ASN A 10 10.74 -49.39 3.71
CA ASN A 10 9.36 -48.93 3.97
C ASN A 10 9.33 -47.64 4.79
N ILE A 11 10.19 -47.46 5.78
CA ILE A 11 10.30 -46.22 6.58
C ILE A 11 10.73 -45.04 5.69
N LEU A 12 11.73 -45.24 4.83
CA LEU A 12 12.20 -44.22 3.89
C LEU A 12 11.11 -43.85 2.85
N LEU A 13 10.35 -44.85 2.37
CA LEU A 13 9.26 -44.61 1.44
C LEU A 13 8.12 -43.82 2.07
N ILE A 14 7.72 -44.16 3.32
CA ILE A 14 6.69 -43.44 4.07
C ILE A 14 7.13 -42.00 4.34
N SER A 15 8.41 -41.79 4.68
CA SER A 15 8.94 -40.44 4.92
C SER A 15 8.93 -39.57 3.64
N LYS A 16 9.27 -40.15 2.48
CA LYS A 16 9.22 -39.46 1.17
C LYS A 16 7.79 -39.13 0.77
N ILE A 17 6.85 -40.05 0.99
CA ILE A 17 5.41 -39.79 0.72
C ILE A 17 4.88 -38.71 1.65
N GLY A 18 5.24 -38.72 2.93
CA GLY A 18 4.88 -37.71 3.89
C GLY A 18 5.42 -36.33 3.49
N LEU A 19 6.68 -36.24 3.06
CA LEU A 19 7.27 -35.00 2.57
C LEU A 19 6.56 -34.49 1.30
N LEU A 20 6.27 -35.37 0.35
CA LEU A 20 5.54 -35.02 -0.88
C LEU A 20 4.14 -34.48 -0.57
N LEU A 21 3.39 -35.14 0.31
CA LEU A 21 2.07 -34.68 0.75
C LEU A 21 2.13 -33.32 1.44
N THR A 22 3.14 -33.10 2.28
CA THR A 22 3.36 -31.81 2.94
C THR A 22 3.63 -30.70 1.92
N CYS A 23 4.46 -30.96 0.91
CA CYS A 23 4.70 -30.01 -0.18
C CYS A 23 3.42 -29.71 -0.96
N ILE A 24 2.63 -30.73 -1.33
CA ILE A 24 1.35 -30.54 -2.04
C ILE A 24 0.38 -29.70 -1.21
N LEU A 25 0.27 -29.93 0.10
CA LEU A 25 -0.58 -29.14 0.99
C LEU A 25 -0.11 -27.69 1.09
N LEU A 26 1.20 -27.44 1.15
CA LEU A 26 1.76 -26.08 1.17
C LEU A 26 1.48 -25.35 -0.15
N PHE A 27 1.69 -26.00 -1.30
CA PHE A 27 1.39 -25.41 -2.62
C PHE A 27 -0.11 -25.15 -2.80
N SER A 28 -0.97 -26.07 -2.35
CA SER A 28 -2.42 -25.89 -2.40
C SER A 28 -2.89 -24.75 -1.51
N SER A 29 -2.30 -24.58 -0.32
CA SER A 29 -2.59 -23.46 0.60
C SER A 29 -2.19 -22.13 -0.01
N CYS A 30 -1.01 -22.03 -0.65
CA CYS A 30 -0.56 -20.82 -1.34
C CYS A 30 -1.50 -20.45 -2.49
N ASN A 31 -1.92 -21.44 -3.28
CA ASN A 31 -2.82 -21.21 -4.42
C ASN A 31 -4.23 -20.82 -3.96
N LEU A 32 -4.74 -21.45 -2.91
CA LEU A 32 -6.02 -21.07 -2.30
C LEU A 32 -5.95 -19.68 -1.70
N TYR A 33 -4.87 -19.33 -0.99
CA TYR A 33 -4.66 -18.00 -0.46
C TYR A 33 -4.60 -16.95 -1.58
N TYR A 34 -3.84 -17.22 -2.65
CA TYR A 34 -3.75 -16.35 -3.81
C TYR A 34 -5.14 -16.11 -4.43
N ASN A 35 -5.91 -17.15 -4.71
CA ASN A 35 -7.23 -17.05 -5.33
C ASN A 35 -8.25 -16.30 -4.44
N LEU A 36 -8.19 -16.47 -3.12
CA LEU A 36 -9.11 -15.83 -2.18
C LEU A 36 -8.76 -14.36 -1.90
N PHE A 37 -7.48 -14.01 -1.90
CA PHE A 37 -7.01 -12.71 -1.45
C PHE A 37 -6.41 -11.84 -2.55
N TYR A 38 -6.02 -12.42 -3.67
CA TYR A 38 -5.45 -11.66 -4.78
C TYR A 38 -6.43 -10.60 -5.30
N THR A 39 -5.90 -9.41 -5.54
CA THR A 39 -6.66 -8.32 -6.13
C THR A 39 -6.29 -8.25 -7.61
N ASP A 40 -7.18 -8.74 -8.46
CA ASP A 40 -7.01 -8.73 -9.90
C ASP A 40 -7.04 -7.27 -10.43
N PRO A 41 -5.92 -6.77 -11.00
CA PRO A 41 -5.82 -5.41 -11.48
C PRO A 41 -6.81 -5.12 -12.62
N THR A 42 -6.94 -6.03 -13.56
CA THR A 42 -7.78 -5.84 -14.75
C THR A 42 -9.25 -5.75 -14.35
N LYS A 43 -9.70 -6.68 -13.51
CA LYS A 43 -11.08 -6.66 -12.99
C LYS A 43 -11.39 -5.40 -12.19
N CYS A 44 -10.46 -4.95 -11.34
CA CYS A 44 -10.63 -3.71 -10.59
C CYS A 44 -10.67 -2.50 -11.52
N PHE A 45 -9.83 -2.48 -12.54
CA PHE A 45 -9.78 -1.40 -13.53
C PHE A 45 -11.05 -1.35 -14.39
N ASP A 46 -11.56 -2.49 -14.81
CA ASP A 46 -12.83 -2.57 -15.55
C ASP A 46 -14.01 -2.07 -14.71
N ASN A 47 -14.08 -2.44 -13.44
CA ASN A 47 -15.07 -1.90 -12.51
C ASN A 47 -14.93 -0.38 -12.34
N ALA A 48 -13.71 0.14 -12.29
CA ALA A 48 -13.45 1.58 -12.18
C ALA A 48 -13.99 2.39 -13.36
N LYS A 49 -14.11 1.80 -14.55
CA LYS A 49 -14.73 2.46 -15.73
C LYS A 49 -16.17 2.91 -15.46
N CYS A 50 -16.89 2.20 -14.59
CA CYS A 50 -18.27 2.53 -14.21
C CYS A 50 -18.36 3.55 -13.08
N HIS A 51 -17.26 3.75 -12.31
CA HIS A 51 -17.23 4.61 -11.12
C HIS A 51 -16.43 5.90 -11.32
N LYS A 52 -15.72 6.05 -12.44
CA LYS A 52 -14.92 7.25 -12.73
C LYS A 52 -15.78 8.49 -13.00
N PRO A 53 -15.28 9.70 -12.71
CA PRO A 53 -14.01 9.94 -12.04
C PRO A 53 -14.13 9.78 -10.52
N TYR A 54 -13.09 9.19 -9.89
CA TYR A 54 -12.91 9.29 -8.45
C TYR A 54 -12.57 10.73 -8.07
N ASP A 55 -13.04 11.20 -6.92
CA ASP A 55 -12.66 12.51 -6.42
C ASP A 55 -11.16 12.54 -6.08
N ALA A 56 -10.64 11.43 -5.52
CA ALA A 56 -9.21 11.27 -5.31
C ALA A 56 -8.75 9.81 -5.36
N ILE A 57 -7.51 9.61 -5.80
CA ILE A 57 -6.76 8.37 -5.60
C ILE A 57 -5.72 8.55 -4.49
N ILE A 58 -5.58 7.54 -3.64
CA ILE A 58 -4.53 7.45 -2.62
C ILE A 58 -3.41 6.59 -3.17
N VAL A 59 -2.19 7.12 -3.19
CA VAL A 59 -0.97 6.47 -3.68
C VAL A 59 0.05 6.43 -2.55
N PRO A 60 0.34 5.26 -1.97
CA PRO A 60 1.27 5.15 -0.84
C PRO A 60 2.71 5.41 -1.27
N GLY A 61 3.52 5.91 -0.33
CA GLY A 61 4.94 6.14 -0.50
C GLY A 61 5.77 4.86 -0.56
N PHE A 62 7.00 5.01 -0.97
CA PHE A 62 8.03 3.98 -0.96
C PHE A 62 9.39 4.64 -0.69
N PRO A 63 10.32 3.97 0.00
CA PRO A 63 11.62 4.52 0.33
C PRO A 63 12.33 5.14 -0.89
N HIS A 64 12.81 6.37 -0.72
CA HIS A 64 13.53 7.12 -1.73
C HIS A 64 14.98 7.35 -1.30
N ASP A 65 15.91 7.06 -2.20
CA ASP A 65 17.32 7.40 -2.04
C ASP A 65 17.64 8.58 -2.98
N SER A 66 18.34 9.59 -2.49
CA SER A 66 18.64 10.82 -3.24
C SER A 66 19.12 10.55 -4.67
N GLY A 67 18.56 11.29 -5.61
CA GLY A 67 18.94 11.26 -7.01
C GLY A 67 18.55 10.00 -7.79
N LYS A 68 17.84 9.04 -7.18
CA LYS A 68 17.45 7.78 -7.85
C LYS A 68 16.00 7.43 -7.61
N VAL A 69 15.19 7.51 -8.65
CA VAL A 69 13.81 7.02 -8.61
C VAL A 69 13.80 5.51 -8.77
N ASN A 70 13.51 4.79 -7.68
CA ASN A 70 13.41 3.33 -7.73
C ASN A 70 12.17 2.86 -8.53
N ILE A 71 12.20 1.58 -8.93
CA ILE A 71 11.17 1.02 -9.81
C ILE A 71 9.76 1.07 -9.21
N VAL A 72 9.60 0.81 -7.91
CA VAL A 72 8.29 0.81 -7.24
C VAL A 72 7.71 2.22 -7.20
N LEU A 73 8.51 3.21 -6.79
CA LEU A 73 8.12 4.61 -6.77
C LEU A 73 7.72 5.09 -8.17
N SER A 74 8.57 4.76 -9.16
CA SER A 74 8.31 5.05 -10.59
C SER A 74 6.97 4.48 -11.05
N GLN A 75 6.69 3.21 -10.76
CA GLN A 75 5.44 2.56 -11.16
C GLN A 75 4.21 3.21 -10.52
N ARG A 76 4.28 3.57 -9.24
CA ARG A 76 3.20 4.26 -8.52
C ARG A 76 2.88 5.63 -9.11
N ILE A 77 3.92 6.42 -9.40
CA ILE A 77 3.74 7.76 -9.98
C ILE A 77 3.22 7.67 -11.42
N LYS A 78 3.74 6.75 -12.25
CA LYS A 78 3.24 6.51 -13.60
C LYS A 78 1.78 6.04 -13.60
N TRP A 79 1.40 5.21 -12.63
CA TRP A 79 0.02 4.77 -12.47
C TRP A 79 -0.90 5.94 -12.08
N ALA A 80 -0.48 6.75 -11.12
CA ALA A 80 -1.21 7.97 -10.75
C ALA A 80 -1.39 8.91 -11.94
N TYR A 81 -0.32 9.14 -12.72
CA TYR A 81 -0.35 9.93 -13.94
C TYR A 81 -1.34 9.35 -14.97
N TYR A 82 -1.27 8.04 -15.21
CA TYR A 82 -2.20 7.37 -16.13
C TYR A 82 -3.66 7.57 -15.72
N LEU A 83 -3.97 7.36 -14.46
CA LEU A 83 -5.32 7.51 -13.92
C LEU A 83 -5.82 8.96 -14.01
N TYR A 84 -4.97 9.91 -13.70
CA TYR A 84 -5.27 11.33 -13.77
C TYR A 84 -5.49 11.79 -15.23
N LYS A 85 -4.56 11.52 -16.12
CA LYS A 85 -4.64 11.94 -17.53
C LYS A 85 -5.79 11.30 -18.31
N ASN A 86 -6.22 10.10 -17.94
CA ASN A 86 -7.34 9.41 -18.59
C ASN A 86 -8.69 9.64 -17.87
N GLY A 87 -8.77 10.61 -16.95
CA GLY A 87 -9.99 11.01 -16.28
C GLY A 87 -10.58 9.96 -15.34
N TYR A 88 -9.74 9.07 -14.78
CA TYR A 88 -10.17 8.14 -13.74
C TYR A 88 -10.18 8.78 -12.35
N ALA A 89 -9.35 9.80 -12.13
CA ALA A 89 -9.27 10.53 -10.87
C ALA A 89 -9.11 12.05 -11.12
N LYS A 90 -9.75 12.86 -10.29
CA LYS A 90 -9.62 14.33 -10.31
C LYS A 90 -8.40 14.78 -9.53
N ASN A 91 -8.12 14.13 -8.39
CA ASN A 91 -7.07 14.50 -7.46
C ASN A 91 -6.23 13.27 -7.06
N ILE A 92 -5.03 13.54 -6.56
CA ILE A 92 -4.08 12.53 -6.10
C ILE A 92 -3.64 12.88 -4.68
N ILE A 93 -3.65 11.90 -3.78
CA ILE A 93 -3.09 12.02 -2.44
C ILE A 93 -1.88 11.09 -2.37
N PHE A 94 -0.68 11.65 -2.38
CA PHE A 94 0.55 10.91 -2.09
C PHE A 94 0.75 10.84 -0.58
N SER A 95 1.13 9.66 -0.07
CA SER A 95 1.28 9.42 1.37
C SER A 95 2.63 8.86 1.71
N GLY A 96 3.19 9.29 2.83
CA GLY A 96 4.43 8.78 3.41
C GLY A 96 5.30 9.88 4.00
N ALA A 97 5.80 9.61 5.21
CA ALA A 97 6.77 10.43 5.92
C ALA A 97 8.22 10.17 5.45
N ALA A 98 9.19 10.77 6.11
CA ALA A 98 10.59 10.35 6.06
C ALA A 98 10.76 9.12 6.97
N VAL A 99 10.91 7.93 6.38
CA VAL A 99 10.90 6.65 7.11
C VAL A 99 12.25 5.93 7.08
N HIS A 100 12.76 5.67 5.89
CA HIS A 100 14.01 4.94 5.68
C HIS A 100 15.16 5.85 5.27
N SER A 101 14.85 7.01 4.73
CA SER A 101 15.78 8.06 4.33
C SER A 101 15.27 9.43 4.83
N PRO A 102 16.08 10.48 4.82
CA PRO A 102 15.67 11.80 5.31
C PRO A 102 14.67 12.52 4.40
N TYR A 103 14.24 11.91 3.32
CA TYR A 103 13.31 12.51 2.36
C TYR A 103 11.86 12.12 2.67
N ILE A 104 10.97 13.10 2.71
CA ILE A 104 9.52 12.86 2.88
C ILE A 104 8.98 12.26 1.59
N GLU A 105 8.63 10.97 1.63
CA GLU A 105 8.24 10.16 0.47
C GLU A 105 7.09 10.78 -0.34
N SER A 106 6.04 11.26 0.33
CA SER A 106 4.89 11.90 -0.32
C SER A 106 5.26 13.19 -1.05
N LYS A 107 6.20 13.98 -0.52
CA LYS A 107 6.69 15.20 -1.17
C LYS A 107 7.56 14.90 -2.38
N ILE A 108 8.44 13.89 -2.30
CA ILE A 108 9.19 13.39 -3.47
C ILE A 108 8.25 12.98 -4.59
N MET A 109 7.21 12.20 -4.25
CA MET A 109 6.23 11.77 -5.25
C MET A 109 5.49 12.95 -5.89
N ARG A 110 5.16 13.99 -5.12
CA ARG A 110 4.57 15.22 -5.62
C ARG A 110 5.49 15.91 -6.63
N LEU A 111 6.76 16.12 -6.28
CA LEU A 111 7.72 16.77 -7.19
C LEU A 111 7.90 16.00 -8.49
N LEU A 112 8.05 14.68 -8.43
CA LEU A 112 8.15 13.81 -9.60
C LEU A 112 6.85 13.79 -10.43
N ALA A 113 5.70 13.90 -9.79
CA ALA A 113 4.40 13.95 -10.46
C ALA A 113 4.19 15.28 -11.21
N ILE A 114 4.63 16.38 -10.63
CA ILE A 114 4.62 17.71 -11.27
C ILE A 114 5.57 17.71 -12.46
N GLU A 115 6.77 17.17 -12.31
CA GLU A 115 7.80 17.08 -13.36
C GLU A 115 7.26 16.38 -14.61
N ILE A 116 6.47 15.32 -14.46
CA ILE A 116 5.87 14.61 -15.60
C ILE A 116 4.53 15.21 -16.07
N GLY A 117 4.11 16.37 -15.53
CA GLY A 117 2.99 17.16 -16.02
C GLY A 117 1.63 16.92 -15.34
N ILE A 118 1.61 16.48 -14.08
CA ILE A 118 0.39 16.56 -13.25
C ILE A 118 0.31 17.97 -12.66
N ASP A 119 -0.86 18.59 -12.72
CA ASP A 119 -1.10 19.91 -12.15
C ASP A 119 -1.00 19.85 -10.62
N ASP A 120 -0.18 20.73 -10.04
CA ASP A 120 0.08 20.79 -8.60
C ASP A 120 -1.18 21.05 -7.76
N SER A 121 -2.14 21.79 -8.31
CA SER A 121 -3.42 22.09 -7.66
C SER A 121 -4.28 20.84 -7.39
N HIS A 122 -4.00 19.73 -8.07
CA HIS A 122 -4.68 18.45 -7.91
C HIS A 122 -3.88 17.44 -7.07
N ILE A 123 -2.75 17.85 -6.48
CA ILE A 123 -1.88 16.97 -5.69
C ILE A 123 -1.92 17.35 -4.22
N TYR A 124 -2.24 16.40 -3.37
CA TYR A 124 -2.21 16.51 -1.92
C TYR A 124 -1.16 15.58 -1.33
N THR A 125 -0.55 15.95 -0.22
CA THR A 125 0.46 15.13 0.46
C THR A 125 0.06 14.84 1.90
N GLU A 126 0.11 13.57 2.27
CA GLU A 126 0.00 13.10 3.64
C GLU A 126 1.41 12.71 4.13
N THR A 127 1.90 13.34 5.18
CA THR A 127 3.32 13.31 5.59
C THR A 127 3.58 12.64 6.94
N LYS A 128 2.56 12.02 7.57
CA LYS A 128 2.65 11.43 8.92
C LYS A 128 2.84 9.91 8.91
N ALA A 129 2.44 9.25 7.82
CA ALA A 129 2.44 7.80 7.74
C ALA A 129 3.87 7.23 7.72
N GLU A 130 4.14 6.30 8.64
CA GLU A 130 5.41 5.57 8.76
C GLU A 130 5.26 4.08 8.39
N HIS A 131 4.02 3.58 8.27
CA HIS A 131 3.71 2.18 7.96
C HIS A 131 2.64 2.06 6.87
N THR A 132 2.63 0.94 6.19
CA THR A 132 1.71 0.65 5.07
C THR A 132 0.23 0.92 5.39
N THR A 133 -0.24 0.53 6.60
CA THR A 133 -1.63 0.75 7.01
C THR A 133 -1.90 2.22 7.36
N GLU A 134 -0.90 2.95 7.80
CA GLU A 134 -0.99 4.38 8.08
C GLU A 134 -1.09 5.18 6.78
N ASN A 135 -0.33 4.82 5.74
CA ASN A 135 -0.44 5.43 4.41
C ASN A 135 -1.90 5.43 3.94
N LEU A 136 -2.58 4.30 4.03
CA LEU A 136 -3.98 4.21 3.64
C LEU A 136 -4.88 5.00 4.59
N TYR A 137 -4.72 4.83 5.90
CA TYR A 137 -5.65 5.37 6.89
C TYR A 137 -5.58 6.90 6.99
N TYR A 138 -4.40 7.48 7.08
CA TYR A 138 -4.25 8.93 7.19
C TYR A 138 -4.63 9.65 5.89
N SER A 139 -4.28 9.07 4.74
CA SER A 139 -4.75 9.61 3.46
C SER A 139 -6.26 9.50 3.29
N TYR A 140 -6.88 8.43 3.79
CA TYR A 140 -8.34 8.32 3.80
C TYR A 140 -8.99 9.39 4.69
N LEU A 141 -8.41 9.68 5.85
CA LEU A 141 -8.89 10.77 6.70
C LEU A 141 -8.72 12.13 6.02
N LEU A 142 -7.56 12.40 5.43
CA LEU A 142 -7.29 13.62 4.67
C LEU A 142 -8.28 13.78 3.50
N ALA A 143 -8.55 12.72 2.76
CA ALA A 143 -9.54 12.74 1.68
C ALA A 143 -10.95 13.13 2.20
N LYS A 144 -11.34 12.61 3.38
CA LYS A 144 -12.64 12.97 3.99
C LYS A 144 -12.67 14.39 4.52
N GLU A 145 -11.57 14.90 5.05
CA GLU A 145 -11.41 16.29 5.49
C GLU A 145 -11.52 17.25 4.31
N LEU A 146 -10.96 16.89 3.15
CA LEU A 146 -11.08 17.64 1.88
C LEU A 146 -12.46 17.51 1.22
N GLY A 147 -13.40 16.76 1.81
CA GLY A 147 -14.75 16.58 1.28
C GLY A 147 -14.88 15.52 0.19
N PHE A 148 -13.82 14.78 -0.13
CA PHE A 148 -13.85 13.75 -1.16
C PHE A 148 -14.70 12.54 -0.73
N GLN A 149 -15.64 12.15 -1.59
CA GLN A 149 -16.58 11.06 -1.33
C GLN A 149 -16.16 9.77 -2.05
N SER A 150 -15.81 9.89 -3.33
CA SER A 150 -15.40 8.78 -4.19
C SER A 150 -13.88 8.66 -4.17
N ILE A 151 -13.35 7.59 -3.54
CA ILE A 151 -11.93 7.42 -3.29
C ILE A 151 -11.48 6.06 -3.81
N ALA A 152 -10.30 5.98 -4.43
CA ALA A 152 -9.66 4.72 -4.75
C ALA A 152 -8.23 4.62 -4.15
N PHE A 153 -7.77 3.40 -3.86
CA PHE A 153 -6.42 3.11 -3.40
C PHE A 153 -5.62 2.49 -4.54
N ALA A 154 -4.66 3.24 -5.05
CA ALA A 154 -3.87 2.94 -6.24
C ALA A 154 -2.44 2.54 -5.87
N THR A 155 -2.14 1.24 -5.95
CA THR A 155 -0.84 0.67 -5.59
C THR A 155 -0.66 -0.70 -6.28
N GLU A 156 0.40 -1.44 -5.95
CA GLU A 156 0.62 -2.78 -6.51
C GLU A 156 -0.51 -3.76 -6.09
N PRO A 157 -0.78 -4.80 -6.91
CA PRO A 157 -1.79 -5.83 -6.62
C PRO A 157 -1.56 -6.53 -5.28
N ALA A 158 -0.30 -6.82 -4.94
CA ALA A 158 0.07 -7.47 -3.68
C ALA A 158 -0.27 -6.60 -2.47
N GLN A 159 0.05 -5.31 -2.50
CA GLN A 159 -0.28 -4.38 -1.43
C GLN A 159 -1.79 -4.15 -1.32
N SER A 160 -2.50 -4.06 -2.44
CA SER A 160 -3.96 -4.00 -2.47
C SER A 160 -4.59 -5.21 -1.78
N SER A 161 -4.08 -6.40 -2.06
CA SER A 161 -4.53 -7.66 -1.45
C SER A 161 -4.30 -7.65 0.06
N PHE A 162 -3.11 -7.22 0.50
CA PHE A 162 -2.76 -7.09 1.91
C PHE A 162 -3.68 -6.11 2.66
N MET A 163 -4.21 -5.08 1.98
CA MET A 163 -5.09 -4.07 2.59
C MET A 163 -6.58 -4.48 2.65
N LYS A 164 -7.02 -5.54 1.96
CA LYS A 164 -8.43 -6.00 2.01
C LYS A 164 -8.95 -6.28 3.43
N PRO A 165 -8.25 -7.06 4.28
CA PRO A 165 -8.68 -7.30 5.65
C PRO A 165 -8.75 -6.00 6.47
N PHE A 166 -7.82 -5.07 6.23
CA PHE A 166 -7.78 -3.78 6.89
C PHE A 166 -8.99 -2.92 6.51
N LYS A 167 -9.27 -2.78 5.20
CA LYS A 167 -10.48 -2.09 4.68
C LYS A 167 -11.75 -2.62 5.36
N ARG A 168 -11.91 -3.95 5.38
CA ARG A 168 -13.09 -4.61 5.97
C ARG A 168 -13.19 -4.36 7.47
N LYS A 169 -12.08 -4.53 8.22
CA LYS A 169 -12.04 -4.37 9.68
C LYS A 169 -12.41 -2.96 10.13
N PHE A 170 -11.94 -1.95 9.42
CA PHE A 170 -12.18 -0.54 9.77
C PHE A 170 -13.36 0.08 9.00
N LYS A 171 -14.06 -0.72 8.19
CA LYS A 171 -15.22 -0.31 7.38
C LYS A 171 -14.93 0.92 6.51
N LEU A 172 -13.72 0.97 5.92
CA LEU A 172 -13.32 2.06 5.06
C LEU A 172 -14.04 1.95 3.71
N LYS A 173 -14.53 3.07 3.21
CA LYS A 173 -15.26 3.15 1.94
C LYS A 173 -14.33 3.72 0.85
N PHE A 174 -13.73 2.86 0.07
CA PHE A 174 -12.90 3.19 -1.10
C PHE A 174 -12.80 1.95 -2.01
N ASP A 175 -12.40 2.15 -3.26
CA ASP A 175 -12.16 1.06 -4.19
C ASP A 175 -10.66 0.74 -4.29
N PHE A 176 -10.32 -0.51 -4.60
CA PHE A 176 -8.95 -0.85 -4.97
C PHE A 176 -8.77 -0.62 -6.47
N LEU A 177 -7.69 0.07 -6.82
CA LEU A 177 -7.32 0.37 -8.21
C LEU A 177 -5.85 0.01 -8.43
N PRO A 178 -5.52 -1.30 -8.41
CA PRO A 178 -4.14 -1.75 -8.51
C PRO A 178 -3.54 -1.44 -9.86
N ILE A 179 -2.20 -1.32 -9.90
CA ILE A 179 -1.42 -1.05 -11.11
C ILE A 179 -1.72 -2.11 -12.18
N VAL A 180 -2.12 -1.65 -13.36
CA VAL A 180 -2.17 -2.45 -14.58
C VAL A 180 -0.89 -2.20 -15.35
N THR A 181 0.05 -3.14 -15.29
CA THR A 181 1.41 -2.98 -15.79
C THR A 181 1.48 -2.60 -17.27
N ASP A 182 0.65 -3.21 -18.11
CA ASP A 182 0.60 -2.92 -19.55
C ASP A 182 0.21 -1.46 -19.85
N SER A 183 -0.59 -0.84 -18.97
CA SER A 183 -0.99 0.57 -19.13
C SER A 183 0.16 1.52 -18.85
N ILE A 184 1.06 1.21 -17.90
CA ILE A 184 2.18 2.09 -17.54
C ILE A 184 3.42 1.90 -18.41
N ILE A 185 3.65 0.69 -18.95
CA ILE A 185 4.76 0.41 -19.87
C ILE A 185 4.65 1.28 -21.13
N LYS A 186 3.44 1.44 -21.65
CA LYS A 186 3.16 2.21 -22.87
C LYS A 186 3.43 3.71 -22.72
N LEU A 187 3.52 4.23 -21.50
CA LEU A 187 3.70 5.67 -21.26
C LEU A 187 5.10 6.17 -21.62
N ASN A 188 6.12 5.30 -21.67
CA ASN A 188 7.52 5.65 -21.93
C ASN A 188 8.03 6.88 -21.16
N ILE A 189 7.53 7.09 -19.92
CA ILE A 189 7.90 8.22 -19.06
C ILE A 189 9.28 7.98 -18.46
N LYS A 190 10.16 8.96 -18.57
CA LYS A 190 11.43 9.06 -17.86
C LYS A 190 11.36 10.25 -16.92
N PHE A 191 11.89 10.12 -15.72
CA PHE A 191 11.94 11.21 -14.74
C PHE A 191 13.26 11.98 -14.94
N ASN A 192 13.15 13.30 -15.02
CA ASN A 192 14.31 14.19 -14.94
C ASN A 192 14.72 14.40 -13.48
N PRO A 193 15.97 14.83 -13.21
CA PRO A 193 16.38 15.24 -11.87
C PRO A 193 15.48 16.35 -11.33
N ILE A 194 15.14 16.25 -10.05
CA ILE A 194 14.32 17.23 -9.31
C ILE A 194 15.14 17.85 -8.18
N ASP A 195 14.79 19.05 -7.75
CA ASP A 195 15.32 19.62 -6.51
C ASP A 195 14.57 19.01 -5.31
N GLU A 196 15.28 18.16 -4.56
CA GLU A 196 14.75 17.42 -3.40
C GLU A 196 14.88 18.20 -2.10
N SER A 197 15.48 19.39 -2.08
CA SER A 197 15.82 20.15 -0.87
C SER A 197 14.62 20.41 0.04
N SER A 198 13.46 20.73 -0.52
CA SER A 198 12.22 21.00 0.21
C SER A 198 11.59 19.76 0.87
N THR A 199 12.11 18.58 0.57
CA THR A 199 11.61 17.29 1.09
C THR A 199 12.48 16.76 2.23
N PHE A 200 13.65 17.36 2.44
CA PHE A 200 14.68 16.90 3.38
C PHE A 200 14.35 17.24 4.83
N VAL A 201 14.61 16.30 5.74
CA VAL A 201 14.46 16.42 7.19
C VAL A 201 15.83 16.42 7.84
N SER A 202 16.29 17.56 8.39
CA SER A 202 17.66 17.76 8.92
C SER A 202 18.00 16.86 10.11
N ASN A 203 17.05 16.60 11.02
CA ASN A 203 17.26 15.79 12.23
C ASN A 203 16.62 14.39 12.08
N PHE A 204 16.78 13.79 10.90
CA PHE A 204 16.18 12.51 10.59
C PHE A 204 16.83 11.37 11.38
N ILE A 205 15.98 10.52 11.97
CA ILE A 205 16.37 9.25 12.57
C ILE A 205 15.56 8.14 11.87
N PRO A 206 16.20 7.17 11.21
CA PRO A 206 15.51 6.08 10.52
C PRO A 206 14.56 5.31 11.43
N LEU A 207 13.42 4.86 10.88
CA LEU A 207 12.42 4.10 11.65
C LEU A 207 13.01 2.85 12.32
N LYS A 208 13.96 2.17 11.66
CA LYS A 208 14.68 1.00 12.22
C LYS A 208 15.45 1.29 13.51
N GLU A 209 15.84 2.54 13.75
CA GLU A 209 16.52 2.97 14.98
C GLU A 209 15.52 3.42 16.06
N ARG A 210 14.32 3.85 15.66
CA ARG A 210 13.23 4.28 16.56
C ARG A 210 12.30 3.15 16.98
N GLU A 211 12.26 2.06 16.21
CA GLU A 211 11.36 0.94 16.42
C GLU A 211 12.07 -0.42 16.30
N SER A 212 11.77 -1.33 17.25
CA SER A 212 12.15 -2.73 17.12
C SER A 212 11.40 -3.40 15.95
N ILE A 213 11.96 -4.47 15.39
CA ILE A 213 11.34 -5.26 14.30
C ILE A 213 9.90 -5.66 14.67
N THR A 214 9.66 -6.11 15.90
CA THR A 214 8.32 -6.50 16.36
C THR A 214 7.35 -5.32 16.42
N LYS A 215 7.82 -4.12 16.78
CA LYS A 215 7.01 -2.91 16.81
C LYS A 215 6.66 -2.47 15.39
N SER A 216 7.61 -2.49 14.47
CA SER A 216 7.41 -2.17 13.06
C SER A 216 6.42 -3.12 12.37
N LEU A 217 6.55 -4.44 12.57
CA LEU A 217 5.59 -5.42 12.07
C LEU A 217 4.17 -5.19 12.61
N ARG A 218 4.03 -4.80 13.88
CA ARG A 218 2.73 -4.45 14.48
C ARG A 218 2.16 -3.15 13.91
N GLY A 219 3.02 -2.16 13.60
CA GLY A 219 2.67 -0.92 12.90
C GLY A 219 2.10 -1.24 11.52
N THR A 220 2.83 -2.01 10.71
CA THR A 220 2.39 -2.47 9.38
C THR A 220 1.05 -3.21 9.41
N ARG A 221 0.74 -3.95 10.50
CA ARG A 221 -0.56 -4.60 10.73
C ARG A 221 -1.64 -3.66 11.30
N GLY A 222 -1.38 -2.36 11.41
CA GLY A 222 -2.33 -1.34 11.81
C GLY A 222 -2.59 -1.23 13.31
N ARG A 223 -1.62 -1.58 14.17
CA ARG A 223 -1.78 -1.46 15.63
C ARG A 223 -1.93 -0.01 16.08
N LYS A 224 -1.17 0.91 15.50
CA LYS A 224 -1.23 2.35 15.80
C LYS A 224 -2.58 2.91 15.39
N VAL A 225 -2.98 2.66 14.14
CA VAL A 225 -4.31 3.04 13.63
C VAL A 225 -5.44 2.52 14.50
N LYS A 226 -5.37 1.25 14.94
CA LYS A 226 -6.38 0.66 15.84
C LYS A 226 -6.51 1.42 17.15
N LYS A 227 -5.37 1.83 17.75
CA LYS A 227 -5.37 2.61 19.01
C LYS A 227 -6.00 3.99 18.79
N GLU A 228 -5.66 4.68 17.71
CA GLU A 228 -6.23 6.01 17.40
C GLU A 228 -7.73 5.96 17.16
N ILE A 229 -8.21 4.98 16.39
CA ILE A 229 -9.67 4.78 16.21
C ILE A 229 -10.38 4.50 17.53
N HIS A 230 -9.76 3.70 18.41
CA HIS A 230 -10.35 3.43 19.72
C HIS A 230 -10.42 4.70 20.58
N ALA A 231 -9.33 5.47 20.64
CA ALA A 231 -9.28 6.72 21.37
C ALA A 231 -10.33 7.74 20.87
N SER A 232 -10.45 7.91 19.55
CA SER A 232 -11.43 8.82 18.95
C SER A 232 -12.89 8.42 19.29
N LYS A 233 -13.19 7.12 19.31
CA LYS A 233 -14.53 6.62 19.71
C LYS A 233 -14.84 6.90 21.18
N LEU A 234 -13.85 6.76 22.06
CA LEU A 234 -14.01 7.06 23.49
C LEU A 234 -14.28 8.55 23.73
N LEU A 235 -13.54 9.43 23.02
CA LEU A 235 -13.75 10.88 23.09
C LEU A 235 -15.16 11.27 22.64
N LYS A 236 -15.63 10.76 21.50
CA LYS A 236 -16.99 11.01 21.01
C LYS A 236 -18.08 10.53 22.00
N ARG A 237 -17.89 9.39 22.65
CA ARG A 237 -18.82 8.90 23.66
C ARG A 237 -18.88 9.83 24.89
N LYS A 238 -17.73 10.31 25.37
CA LYS A 238 -17.66 11.28 26.47
C LYS A 238 -18.35 12.59 26.11
N GLN A 239 -18.12 13.14 24.94
CA GLN A 239 -18.77 14.38 24.46
C GLN A 239 -20.30 14.24 24.40
N ASN A 240 -20.80 13.10 23.88
CA ASN A 240 -22.24 12.83 23.82
C ASN A 240 -22.89 12.60 25.21
N HIS A 241 -22.09 12.23 26.22
CA HIS A 241 -22.59 12.11 27.62
C HIS A 241 -22.63 13.45 28.34
N ILE A 242 -21.78 14.40 27.96
CA ILE A 242 -21.72 15.76 28.54
C ILE A 242 -22.81 16.65 27.92
N ALA A 243 -23.21 16.35 26.66
CA ALA A 243 -24.22 17.12 25.92
C ALA A 243 -25.66 16.68 26.19
N LYS A 244 -25.87 15.68 27.07
CA LYS A 244 -27.17 15.23 27.59
C LYS A 244 -27.33 15.67 29.04
#